data_2007ce7b4c0012d2f21dce00a4b46192
#
_entry.id   2007ce7b4c0012d2f21dce00a4b46192
#
_cell.length_a   1.000
_cell.length_b   1.000
_cell.length_c   1.000
_cell.angle_alpha   90.00
_cell.angle_beta   90.00
_cell.angle_gamma   90.00
#
_symmetry.space_group_name_H-M   'P 1'
#
loop_
_entity.id
_entity.type
_entity.pdbx_description
1 polymer ?
#
loop_
_entity_poly.entity_id
_entity_poly.type
_entity_poly.pdbx_seq_one_letter_code
_entity_poly.pdbx_strand_id
1 'polypeptide(L)'
;MAWYRLAYRPAILLDLASLEPSMAQRLLDKTKWIASNIDNLRHEPIAPDLLGLCKYAVEDWRIFYSIDRDNHLVDIHSIVHHRELR
;
A
#
# COMPACT_ATOMS: atom_id res chain seq x y z
N MET A 1 20.26 -6.73 5.86
CA MET A 1 18.93 -6.83 5.24
C MET A 1 18.06 -5.67 5.72
N ALA A 2 17.60 -4.88 4.78
CA ALA A 2 16.76 -3.74 5.12
C ALA A 2 15.32 -4.21 5.34
N TRP A 3 14.69 -3.72 6.39
CA TRP A 3 13.27 -3.93 6.62
C TRP A 3 12.64 -2.58 6.93
N TYR A 4 11.36 -2.46 6.60
CA TYR A 4 10.64 -1.20 6.71
C TYR A 4 9.47 -1.36 7.67
N ARG A 5 9.23 -0.30 8.45
CA ARG A 5 8.03 -0.22 9.28
C ARG A 5 6.84 0.19 8.43
N LEU A 6 5.66 -0.18 8.87
CA LEU A 6 4.42 0.21 8.20
C LEU A 6 3.72 1.28 9.02
N ALA A 7 3.19 2.27 8.32
CA ALA A 7 2.28 3.25 8.89
C ALA A 7 1.01 3.26 8.06
N TYR A 8 -0.13 3.30 8.72
CA TYR A 8 -1.43 3.35 8.08
C TYR A 8 -2.11 4.65 8.43
N ARG A 9 -2.65 5.33 7.43
CA ARG A 9 -3.45 6.52 7.69
C ARG A 9 -4.77 6.10 8.33
N PRO A 10 -5.38 6.93 9.20
CA PRO A 10 -6.60 6.54 9.91
C PRO A 10 -7.73 6.08 8.99
N ALA A 11 -7.87 6.69 7.82
CA ALA A 11 -8.91 6.30 6.86
C ALA A 11 -8.78 4.85 6.40
N ILE A 12 -7.54 4.30 6.39
CA ILE A 12 -7.31 2.91 5.99
C ILE A 12 -8.03 1.94 6.92
N LEU A 13 -7.98 2.21 8.21
CA LEU A 13 -8.61 1.33 9.19
C LEU A 13 -10.13 1.29 9.00
N LEU A 14 -10.73 2.44 8.66
CA LEU A 14 -12.16 2.52 8.37
C LEU A 14 -12.49 1.78 7.07
N ASP A 15 -11.66 1.96 6.05
CA ASP A 15 -11.85 1.28 4.77
C ASP A 15 -11.79 -0.24 4.93
N LEU A 16 -10.81 -0.73 5.69
CA LEU A 16 -10.67 -2.16 5.93
C LEU A 16 -11.84 -2.73 6.73
N ALA A 17 -12.36 -1.95 7.69
CA ALA A 17 -13.48 -2.38 8.50
C ALA A 17 -14.77 -2.56 7.70
N SER A 18 -14.87 -1.87 6.55
CA SER A 18 -16.05 -1.98 5.69
C SER A 18 -15.97 -3.14 4.70
N LEU A 19 -14.83 -3.83 4.63
CA LEU A 19 -14.62 -4.93 3.70
C LEU A 19 -14.97 -6.27 4.34
N GLU A 20 -15.18 -7.27 3.47
CA GLU A 20 -15.25 -8.64 3.93
C GLU A 20 -13.96 -9.00 4.68
N PRO A 21 -14.04 -9.67 5.85
CA PRO A 21 -12.84 -9.94 6.66
C PRO A 21 -11.73 -10.66 5.92
N SER A 22 -12.05 -11.61 5.05
CA SER A 22 -11.02 -12.33 4.30
C SER A 22 -10.26 -11.42 3.34
N MET A 23 -10.96 -10.50 2.68
CA MET A 23 -10.33 -9.55 1.77
C MET A 23 -9.51 -8.53 2.56
N ALA A 24 -10.05 -8.03 3.68
CA ALA A 24 -9.31 -7.11 4.54
C ALA A 24 -7.99 -7.73 4.99
N GLN A 25 -8.01 -9.01 5.40
CA GLN A 25 -6.81 -9.70 5.84
C GLN A 25 -5.82 -9.86 4.69
N ARG A 26 -6.28 -10.19 3.49
CA ARG A 26 -5.41 -10.32 2.33
C ARG A 26 -4.71 -9.01 2.00
N LEU A 27 -5.43 -7.89 2.09
CA LEU A 27 -4.86 -6.58 1.84
C LEU A 27 -3.83 -6.22 2.90
N LEU A 28 -4.14 -6.48 4.17
CA LEU A 28 -3.17 -6.26 5.26
C LEU A 28 -1.91 -7.09 5.07
N ASP A 29 -2.07 -8.36 4.77
CA ASP A 29 -0.92 -9.25 4.54
C ASP A 29 -0.08 -8.74 3.37
N LYS A 30 -0.72 -8.22 2.34
CA LYS A 30 0.02 -7.69 1.19
C LYS A 30 0.80 -6.43 1.56
N THR A 31 0.26 -5.55 2.42
CA THR A 31 1.02 -4.38 2.87
C THR A 31 2.28 -4.82 3.63
N LYS A 32 2.17 -5.86 4.45
CA LYS A 32 3.33 -6.42 5.17
C LYS A 32 4.34 -6.99 4.19
N TRP A 33 3.86 -7.69 3.17
CA TRP A 33 4.72 -8.26 2.14
C TRP A 33 5.47 -7.15 1.38
N ILE A 34 4.77 -6.05 1.03
CA ILE A 34 5.39 -4.91 0.37
C ILE A 34 6.53 -4.36 1.23
N ALA A 35 6.28 -4.14 2.52
CA ALA A 35 7.29 -3.60 3.43
C ALA A 35 8.49 -4.53 3.56
N SER A 36 8.28 -5.85 3.50
CA SER A 36 9.35 -6.83 3.61
C SER A 36 10.15 -6.97 2.32
N ASN A 37 9.65 -6.48 1.20
CA ASN A 37 10.27 -6.67 -0.10
C ASN A 37 10.57 -5.37 -0.84
N ILE A 38 10.70 -4.26 -0.11
CA ILE A 38 10.90 -2.95 -0.72
C ILE A 38 12.06 -2.94 -1.72
N ASP A 39 13.20 -3.53 -1.35
CA ASP A 39 14.38 -3.51 -2.19
C ASP A 39 14.33 -4.50 -3.35
N ASN A 40 13.42 -5.47 -3.30
CA ASN A 40 13.28 -6.49 -4.33
C ASN A 40 12.07 -6.28 -5.23
N LEU A 41 11.19 -5.36 -4.86
CA LEU A 41 9.94 -5.11 -5.56
C LEU A 41 10.11 -3.94 -6.51
N ARG A 42 9.61 -4.13 -7.73
CA ARG A 42 9.55 -3.03 -8.68
C ARG A 42 8.34 -2.16 -8.35
N HIS A 43 8.61 -0.93 -7.95
CA HIS A 43 7.56 0.00 -7.55
C HIS A 43 7.02 0.75 -8.76
N GLU A 44 5.70 0.74 -8.89
CA GLU A 44 5.03 1.41 -10.00
C GLU A 44 4.49 2.76 -9.52
N PRO A 45 5.03 3.88 -10.02
CA PRO A 45 4.53 5.21 -9.63
C PRO A 45 3.14 5.45 -10.22
N ILE A 46 2.32 6.22 -9.49
CA ILE A 46 0.98 6.59 -9.97
C ILE A 46 1.10 7.54 -11.17
N ALA A 47 1.94 8.55 -11.04
CA ALA A 47 2.21 9.51 -12.10
C ALA A 47 3.58 10.12 -11.87
N PRO A 48 4.28 10.55 -12.93
CA PRO A 48 5.64 11.08 -12.78
C PRO A 48 5.75 12.30 -11.87
N ASP A 49 4.70 13.10 -11.78
CA ASP A 49 4.69 14.32 -10.98
C ASP A 49 4.17 14.10 -9.55
N LEU A 50 3.72 12.87 -9.22
CA LEU A 50 3.32 12.51 -7.86
C LEU A 50 4.46 11.74 -7.21
N LEU A 51 5.51 12.47 -6.87
CA LEU A 51 6.76 11.89 -6.37
C LEU A 51 6.54 11.04 -5.12
N GLY A 52 7.09 9.83 -5.18
CA GLY A 52 7.09 8.94 -4.03
C GLY A 52 5.82 8.13 -3.83
N LEU A 53 4.75 8.41 -4.58
CA LEU A 53 3.51 7.67 -4.43
C LEU A 53 3.46 6.54 -5.46
N CYS A 54 3.30 5.31 -4.97
CA CYS A 54 3.29 4.10 -5.79
C CYS A 54 1.98 3.34 -5.62
N LYS A 55 1.70 2.45 -6.56
CA LYS A 55 0.52 1.59 -6.48
C LYS A 55 0.92 0.13 -6.58
N TYR A 56 0.14 -0.72 -5.95
CA TYR A 56 0.27 -2.17 -6.04
C TYR A 56 -1.11 -2.80 -6.20
N ALA A 57 -1.26 -3.63 -7.23
CA ALA A 57 -2.55 -4.27 -7.54
C ALA A 57 -2.71 -5.56 -6.73
N VAL A 58 -3.85 -5.71 -6.09
CA VAL A 58 -4.27 -6.95 -5.43
C VAL A 58 -5.67 -7.25 -5.94
N GLU A 59 -5.77 -8.12 -6.94
CA GLU A 59 -7.04 -8.41 -7.63
C GLU A 59 -7.66 -7.11 -8.13
N ASP A 60 -8.89 -6.80 -7.70
CA ASP A 60 -9.57 -5.57 -8.10
C ASP A 60 -9.25 -4.38 -7.20
N TRP A 61 -8.35 -4.55 -6.27
CA TRP A 61 -7.98 -3.50 -5.32
C TRP A 61 -6.63 -2.91 -5.67
N ARG A 62 -6.42 -1.66 -5.25
CA ARG A 62 -5.13 -0.97 -5.43
C ARG A 62 -4.70 -0.41 -4.11
N ILE A 63 -3.45 -0.68 -3.74
CA ILE A 63 -2.82 -0.14 -2.54
C ILE A 63 -1.92 1.00 -2.98
N PHE A 64 -2.17 2.19 -2.45
CA PHE A 64 -1.31 3.35 -2.72
C PHE A 64 -0.42 3.58 -1.51
N TYR A 65 0.87 3.70 -1.76
CA TYR A 65 1.84 3.81 -0.68
C TYR A 65 3.02 4.69 -1.12
N SER A 66 3.73 5.23 -0.13
CA SER A 66 5.00 5.91 -0.37
C SER A 66 6.09 5.27 0.47
N ILE A 67 7.33 5.48 0.06
CA ILE A 67 8.50 4.89 0.71
C ILE A 67 9.40 6.00 1.21
N ASP A 68 9.68 6.01 2.50
CA ASP A 68 10.68 6.87 3.12
C ASP A 68 11.89 6.00 3.42
N ARG A 69 12.87 6.03 2.53
CA ARG A 69 14.04 5.16 2.65
C ARG A 69 14.95 5.57 3.80
N ASP A 70 14.99 6.86 4.10
CA ASP A 70 15.84 7.37 5.17
C ASP A 70 15.36 6.88 6.54
N ASN A 71 14.06 6.82 6.72
CA ASN A 71 13.45 6.38 7.98
C ASN A 71 12.98 4.93 7.97
N HIS A 72 13.21 4.21 6.87
CA HIS A 72 12.75 2.83 6.68
C HIS A 72 11.25 2.71 6.99
N LEU A 73 10.46 3.54 6.32
CA LEU A 73 9.03 3.61 6.55
C LEU A 73 8.25 3.48 5.25
N VAL A 74 7.24 2.62 5.27
CA VAL A 74 6.26 2.54 4.19
C VAL A 74 4.95 3.10 4.73
N ASP A 75 4.48 4.18 4.11
CA ASP A 75 3.25 4.85 4.49
C ASP A 75 2.13 4.41 3.54
N ILE A 76 1.14 3.72 4.07
CA ILE A 76 -0.01 3.27 3.29
C ILE A 76 -1.02 4.41 3.25
N HIS A 77 -1.20 4.99 2.06
CA HIS A 77 -2.03 6.17 1.86
C HIS A 77 -3.50 5.83 1.70
N SER A 78 -3.80 4.84 0.84
CA SER A 78 -5.19 4.47 0.59
C SER A 78 -5.27 3.08 -0.02
N ILE A 79 -6.43 2.45 0.14
CA ILE A 79 -6.77 1.18 -0.49
C ILE A 79 -8.11 1.41 -1.17
N VAL A 80 -8.12 1.30 -2.51
CA VAL A 80 -9.32 1.61 -3.28
C VAL A 80 -9.63 0.51 -4.28
N HIS A 81 -10.90 0.34 -4.58
CA HIS A 81 -11.34 -0.59 -5.61
C HIS A 81 -11.08 0.05 -6.97
N HIS A 82 -10.62 -0.75 -7.95
CA HIS A 82 -10.25 -0.20 -9.26
C HIS A 82 -11.38 0.56 -9.95
N ARG A 83 -12.64 0.25 -9.63
CA ARG A 83 -13.80 0.97 -10.17
C ARG A 83 -13.82 2.44 -9.75
N GLU A 84 -13.20 2.76 -8.63
CA GLU A 84 -13.17 4.12 -8.11
C GLU A 84 -12.08 4.99 -8.75
N LEU A 85 -11.25 4.39 -9.60
CA LEU A 85 -10.11 5.06 -10.23
C LEU A 85 -10.44 5.64 -11.61
N ARG A 86 -11.68 5.68 -11.99
CA ARG A 86 -12.08 6.21 -13.30
C ARG A 86 -11.97 7.72 -13.36
#